data_606feb26c7203c7efa6e2a0fc923cd00
#
_entry.id   606feb26c7203c7efa6e2a0fc923cd00
#
_cell.length_a   1.000
_cell.length_b   1.000
_cell.length_c   1.000
_cell.angle_alpha   90.00
_cell.angle_beta   90.00
_cell.angle_gamma   90.00
#
_symmetry.space_group_name_H-M   'P 1'
#
loop_
_entity.id
_entity.type
_entity.pdbx_description
1 polymer ?
#
loop_
_entity_poly.entity_id
_entity_poly.type
_entity_poly.pdbx_seq_one_letter_code
_entity_poly.pdbx_strand_id
1 'polypeptide(L)' 'MTEMTLTEMSERSKVESWRLHVLIEAGYPLTLAERLAASEADLHLAVELVLSRGCAHQTAADILL' A
#
# COMPACT_ATOMS: atom_id res chain seq x y z
N MET A 1 8.11 23.20 -17.46
CA MET A 1 6.66 23.09 -17.44
C MET A 1 6.27 21.62 -17.49
N THR A 2 6.45 21.03 -18.65
CA THR A 2 6.15 19.62 -18.81
C THR A 2 6.97 18.77 -17.85
N GLU A 3 8.20 19.16 -17.62
CA GLU A 3 9.08 18.44 -16.71
C GLU A 3 8.58 18.44 -15.27
N MET A 4 8.05 19.57 -14.82
CA MET A 4 7.52 19.65 -13.46
C MET A 4 6.32 18.72 -13.27
N THR A 5 5.45 18.69 -14.27
CA THR A 5 4.30 17.81 -14.21
C THR A 5 4.72 16.35 -14.19
N LEU A 6 5.71 16.01 -15.02
CA LEU A 6 6.24 14.64 -15.04
C LEU A 6 6.91 14.27 -13.73
N THR A 7 7.61 15.22 -13.12
CA THR A 7 8.25 14.99 -11.84
C THR A 7 7.23 14.70 -10.75
N GLU A 8 6.15 15.47 -10.71
CA GLU A 8 5.09 15.25 -9.74
C GLU A 8 4.44 13.88 -9.94
N MET A 9 4.18 13.51 -11.17
CA MET A 9 3.61 12.19 -11.47
C MET A 9 4.58 11.08 -11.08
N SER A 10 5.87 11.28 -11.33
CA SER A 10 6.88 10.31 -10.95
C SER A 10 6.95 10.10 -9.44
N GLU A 11 6.88 11.19 -8.69
CA GLU A 11 6.91 11.10 -7.23
C GLU A 11 5.70 10.36 -6.70
N ARG A 12 4.51 10.65 -7.23
CA ARG A 12 3.28 9.98 -6.84
C ARG A 12 3.35 8.49 -7.20
N SER A 13 3.85 8.18 -8.37
CA SER A 13 4.03 6.79 -8.79
C SER A 13 5.01 6.06 -7.90
N LYS A 14 6.09 6.73 -7.51
CA LYS A 14 7.09 6.13 -6.62
C LYS A 14 6.50 5.83 -5.25
N VAL A 15 5.70 6.72 -4.71
CA VAL A 15 5.05 6.51 -3.41
C VAL A 15 4.10 5.32 -3.48
N GLU A 16 3.26 5.26 -4.51
CA GLU A 16 2.34 4.14 -4.67
C GLU A 16 3.09 2.83 -4.88
N SER A 17 4.14 2.86 -5.68
CA SER A 17 4.97 1.67 -5.92
C SER A 17 5.65 1.20 -4.65
N TRP A 18 6.14 2.13 -3.85
CA TRP A 18 6.76 1.79 -2.57
C TRP A 18 5.76 1.15 -1.61
N ARG A 19 4.56 1.73 -1.53
CA ARG A 19 3.50 1.18 -0.69
C ARG A 19 3.11 -0.22 -1.14
N LEU A 20 2.95 -0.39 -2.43
CA LEU A 20 2.62 -1.68 -3.01
C LEU A 20 3.69 -2.71 -2.67
N HIS A 21 4.95 -2.33 -2.82
CA HIS A 21 6.08 -3.21 -2.53
C HIS A 21 6.06 -3.65 -1.06
N VAL A 22 5.87 -2.71 -0.15
CA VAL A 22 5.83 -3.01 1.28
C VAL A 22 4.69 -3.97 1.62
N LEU A 23 3.52 -3.76 1.02
CA LEU A 23 2.37 -4.62 1.26
C LEU A 23 2.57 -6.03 0.71
N ILE A 24 3.17 -6.14 -0.45
CA ILE A 24 3.48 -7.44 -1.05
C ILE A 24 4.50 -8.18 -0.20
N GLU A 25 5.49 -7.47 0.31
CA GLU A 25 6.48 -8.07 1.21
C GLU A 25 5.87 -8.54 2.52
N ALA A 26 4.80 -7.89 2.95
CA ALA A 26 4.06 -8.32 4.13
C ALA A 26 3.15 -9.51 3.84
N GLY A 27 3.07 -9.95 2.58
CA GLY A 27 2.31 -11.12 2.20
C GLY A 27 0.93 -10.85 1.61
N TYR A 28 0.56 -9.59 1.40
CA TYR A 28 -0.73 -9.29 0.80
C TYR A 28 -0.81 -9.76 -0.66
N PRO A 29 -1.94 -10.35 -1.06
CA PRO A 29 -2.15 -10.65 -2.48
C PRO A 29 -2.12 -9.37 -3.31
N LEU A 30 -1.72 -9.47 -4.56
CA LEU A 30 -1.56 -8.30 -5.41
C LEU A 30 -2.81 -7.43 -5.48
N THR A 31 -3.99 -8.02 -5.60
CA THR A 31 -5.23 -7.27 -5.67
C THR A 31 -5.49 -6.45 -4.42
N LEU A 32 -5.28 -7.04 -3.25
CA LEU A 32 -5.45 -6.33 -1.98
C LEU A 32 -4.37 -5.27 -1.79
N ALA A 33 -3.13 -5.60 -2.15
CA ALA A 33 -2.02 -4.67 -2.05
C ALA A 33 -2.26 -3.44 -2.91
N GLU A 34 -2.77 -3.63 -4.12
CA GLU A 34 -3.07 -2.52 -5.01
C GLU A 34 -4.16 -1.61 -4.44
N ARG A 35 -5.20 -2.20 -3.89
CA ARG A 35 -6.30 -1.43 -3.28
C ARG A 35 -5.81 -0.63 -2.09
N LEU A 36 -5.03 -1.25 -1.23
CA LEU A 36 -4.48 -0.57 -0.05
C LEU A 36 -3.49 0.52 -0.45
N ALA A 37 -2.64 0.25 -1.44
CA ALA A 37 -1.67 1.24 -1.91
C ALA A 37 -2.33 2.47 -2.52
N ALA A 38 -3.46 2.28 -3.18
CA ALA A 38 -4.20 3.38 -3.80
C ALA A 38 -5.09 4.12 -2.81
N SER A 39 -5.34 3.55 -1.63
CA SER A 39 -6.18 4.16 -0.60
C SER A 39 -5.35 5.02 0.33
N GLU A 40 -6.01 5.70 1.26
CA GLU A 40 -5.33 6.46 2.31
C GLU A 40 -5.09 5.63 3.56
N ALA A 41 -5.22 4.33 3.46
CA ALA A 41 -5.02 3.43 4.59
C ALA A 41 -3.62 3.57 5.17
N ASP A 42 -3.53 3.43 6.49
CA ASP A 42 -2.25 3.50 7.19
C ASP A 42 -1.41 2.28 6.86
N LEU A 43 -0.34 2.50 6.12
CA LEU A 43 0.55 1.43 5.68
C LEU A 43 1.19 0.71 6.86
N HIS A 44 1.61 1.46 7.86
CA HIS A 44 2.22 0.89 9.05
C HIS A 44 1.26 -0.06 9.76
N LEU A 45 0.01 0.38 9.91
CA LEU A 45 -1.01 -0.45 10.54
C LEU A 45 -1.34 -1.68 9.70
N ALA A 46 -1.35 -1.55 8.39
CA ALA A 46 -1.60 -2.68 7.49
C ALA A 46 -0.56 -3.79 7.70
N VAL A 47 0.70 -3.40 7.82
CA VAL A 47 1.79 -4.34 8.07
C VAL A 47 1.71 -4.91 9.49
N GLU A 48 1.44 -4.06 10.45
CA GLU A 48 1.37 -4.46 11.86
C GLU A 48 0.25 -5.47 12.13
N LEU A 49 -0.92 -5.25 11.54
CA LEU A 49 -2.05 -6.16 11.73
C LEU A 49 -1.71 -7.57 11.30
N VAL A 50 -0.99 -7.71 10.22
CA VAL A 50 -0.64 -9.03 9.69
C VAL A 50 0.56 -9.62 10.41
N LEU A 51 1.63 -8.86 10.54
CA LEU A 51 2.88 -9.38 11.08
C LEU A 51 2.91 -9.47 12.60
N SER A 52 2.35 -8.48 13.29
CA SER A 52 2.39 -8.43 14.75
C SER A 52 1.17 -9.05 15.40
N ARG A 53 0.01 -8.89 14.78
CA ARG A 53 -1.25 -9.36 15.36
C ARG A 53 -1.79 -10.64 14.73
N GLY A 54 -1.13 -11.10 13.67
CA GLY A 54 -1.51 -12.35 13.02
C GLY A 54 -2.85 -12.33 12.32
N CYS A 55 -3.35 -11.17 11.94
CA CYS A 55 -4.59 -11.08 11.17
C CYS A 55 -4.42 -11.65 9.78
N ALA A 56 -5.47 -12.29 9.26
CA ALA A 56 -5.46 -12.69 7.87
C ALA A 56 -5.44 -11.42 7.00
N HIS A 57 -4.78 -11.51 5.86
CA HIS A 57 -4.64 -10.35 4.98
C HIS A 57 -5.98 -9.76 4.55
N GLN A 58 -6.95 -10.61 4.24
CA GLN A 58 -8.29 -10.16 3.87
C GLN A 58 -8.96 -9.41 5.03
N THR A 59 -8.82 -9.94 6.23
CA THR A 59 -9.40 -9.30 7.42
C THR A 59 -8.76 -7.95 7.67
N ALA A 60 -7.44 -7.86 7.56
CA ALA A 60 -6.74 -6.60 7.73
C ALA A 60 -7.18 -5.58 6.69
N ALA A 61 -7.33 -5.99 5.44
CA ALA A 61 -7.81 -5.13 4.38
C ALA A 61 -9.24 -4.65 4.66
N ASP A 62 -10.10 -5.53 5.15
CA ASP A 62 -11.47 -5.17 5.49
C ASP A 62 -11.54 -4.13 6.60
N ILE A 63 -10.65 -4.22 7.57
CA ILE A 63 -10.56 -3.24 8.66
C ILE A 63 -10.13 -1.88 8.12
N LEU A 64 -9.18 -1.87 7.19
CA LEU A 64 -8.57 -0.65 6.69
C LEU A 64 -9.35 0.01 5.55
N LEU A 65 -10.08 -0.74 4.80
CA LEU A 65 -10.88 -0.25 3.69
C LEU A 65 -12.34 -0.15 4.08
#